data_188ded252e047da02cc2a73b64362ab1
#
_entry.id   188ded252e047da02cc2a73b64362ab1
#
_cell.length_a   1.000
_cell.length_b   1.000
_cell.length_c   1.000
_cell.angle_alpha   90.00
_cell.angle_beta   90.00
_cell.angle_gamma   90.00
#
_symmetry.space_group_name_H-M   'P 1'
#
loop_
_entity.id
_entity.type
_entity.pdbx_description
1 polymer ?
#
loop_
_entity_poly.entity_id
_entity_poly.type
_entity_poly.pdbx_seq_one_letter_code
_entity_poly.pdbx_strand_id
1 'polypeptide(L)'
;GQGHTRGQPSFCLIDTYINQSVVVLRANKEQLKPLFLFYNLLSRYDELRQLSDAHSSRGSLTTKLLADMYIKLAPLYEQEFISKILSDLDFKIELNQQMNKTLEEIGQAIFKRWFVDFEFPNEKGKPYKSSGGEMVESELGKIPKGWKVAKFGDYIEFVKGKKPSEVSEIFVEGYLPQILIENLD
;
A
#
# COMPACT_ATOMS: atom_id res chain seq x y z
N GLY A 1 20.95 7.92 4.43
CA GLY A 1 19.96 8.94 4.21
C GLY A 1 19.72 9.79 5.44
N GLN A 2 19.10 10.91 5.25
CA GLN A 2 18.68 11.83 6.32
C GLN A 2 17.14 11.89 6.38
N GLY A 3 16.58 12.38 7.49
CA GLY A 3 15.15 12.57 7.63
C GLY A 3 14.38 11.33 8.06
N HIS A 4 13.08 11.32 7.79
CA HIS A 4 12.15 10.31 8.30
C HIS A 4 12.42 8.89 7.78
N THR A 5 12.86 8.77 6.53
CA THR A 5 13.17 7.49 5.87
C THR A 5 14.63 7.04 6.02
N ARG A 6 15.42 7.68 6.93
CA ARG A 6 16.81 7.28 7.15
C ARG A 6 16.90 5.82 7.60
N GLY A 7 17.91 5.13 7.09
CA GLY A 7 18.10 3.70 7.37
C GLY A 7 17.26 2.76 6.50
N GLN A 8 16.30 3.27 5.74
CA GLN A 8 15.51 2.43 4.84
C GLN A 8 16.30 2.11 3.57
N PRO A 9 16.56 0.82 3.30
CA PRO A 9 17.20 0.41 2.04
C PRO A 9 16.17 0.39 0.91
N SER A 10 16.66 0.65 -0.31
CA SER A 10 15.89 0.47 -1.53
C SER A 10 16.77 -0.20 -2.58
N PHE A 11 16.19 -1.09 -3.37
CA PHE A 11 16.86 -1.74 -4.47
C PHE A 11 16.64 -0.95 -5.76
N CYS A 12 17.72 -0.47 -6.38
CA CYS A 12 17.63 0.34 -7.60
C CYS A 12 17.64 -0.54 -8.84
N LEU A 13 16.60 -0.47 -9.65
CA LEU A 13 16.43 -1.26 -10.88
C LEU A 13 16.73 -0.47 -12.16
N ILE A 14 17.00 0.84 -12.03
CA ILE A 14 17.24 1.75 -13.17
C ILE A 14 18.55 2.51 -12.99
N ASP A 15 19.14 2.92 -14.07
CA ASP A 15 20.26 3.86 -14.04
C ASP A 15 19.76 5.23 -13.60
N THR A 16 20.35 5.77 -12.53
CA THR A 16 19.90 7.02 -11.93
C THR A 16 21.04 7.75 -11.23
N TYR A 17 20.84 9.04 -11.02
CA TYR A 17 21.69 9.87 -10.17
C TYR A 17 21.08 9.99 -8.79
N ILE A 18 21.94 10.04 -7.79
CA ILE A 18 21.54 10.23 -6.39
C ILE A 18 22.06 11.57 -5.86
N ASN A 19 21.36 12.12 -4.89
CA ASN A 19 21.81 13.29 -4.15
C ASN A 19 22.75 12.90 -2.99
N GLN A 20 23.36 13.89 -2.35
CA GLN A 20 24.31 13.69 -1.25
C GLN A 20 23.70 13.08 0.03
N SER A 21 22.38 13.00 0.12
CA SER A 21 21.68 12.42 1.30
C SER A 21 21.46 10.91 1.16
N VAL A 22 21.81 10.31 0.04
CA VAL A 22 21.67 8.87 -0.23
C VAL A 22 23.05 8.23 -0.30
N VAL A 23 23.23 7.09 0.36
CA VAL A 23 24.44 6.27 0.24
C VAL A 23 24.14 5.09 -0.67
N VAL A 24 24.92 4.93 -1.73
CA VAL A 24 24.85 3.76 -2.63
C VAL A 24 25.79 2.68 -2.14
N LEU A 25 25.28 1.47 -2.03
CA LEU A 25 26.05 0.27 -1.73
C LEU A 25 26.09 -0.60 -3.00
N ARG A 26 27.29 -0.90 -3.47
CA ARG A 26 27.52 -1.82 -4.59
C ARG A 26 28.15 -3.09 -4.07
N ALA A 27 27.45 -4.21 -4.20
CA ALA A 27 27.97 -5.51 -3.82
C ALA A 27 29.13 -5.93 -4.74
N ASN A 28 30.20 -6.49 -4.16
CA ASN A 28 31.15 -7.27 -4.95
C ASN A 28 30.50 -8.60 -5.35
N LYS A 29 30.11 -8.72 -6.61
CA LYS A 29 29.31 -9.84 -7.13
C LYS A 29 30.00 -11.20 -7.03
N GLU A 30 31.31 -11.23 -6.85
CA GLU A 30 32.09 -12.44 -6.65
C GLU A 30 31.92 -13.04 -5.27
N GLN A 31 31.48 -12.25 -4.29
CA GLN A 31 31.36 -12.64 -2.90
C GLN A 31 29.98 -12.37 -2.30
N LEU A 32 29.25 -11.42 -2.86
CA LEU A 32 27.98 -10.95 -2.29
C LEU A 32 26.96 -10.66 -3.40
N LYS A 33 25.83 -11.38 -3.35
CA LYS A 33 24.69 -11.15 -4.26
C LYS A 33 23.98 -9.85 -3.89
N PRO A 34 23.68 -8.96 -4.86
CA PRO A 34 23.03 -7.66 -4.57
C PRO A 34 21.68 -7.76 -3.85
N LEU A 35 20.83 -8.70 -4.24
CA LEU A 35 19.53 -8.93 -3.59
C LEU A 35 19.70 -9.47 -2.16
N PHE A 36 20.71 -10.33 -1.91
CA PHE A 36 21.01 -10.79 -0.56
C PHE A 36 21.44 -9.63 0.34
N LEU A 37 22.28 -8.72 -0.16
CA LEU A 37 22.65 -7.50 0.56
C LEU A 37 21.39 -6.65 0.87
N PHE A 38 20.53 -6.47 -0.11
CA PHE A 38 19.29 -5.69 0.07
C PHE A 38 18.41 -6.27 1.19
N TYR A 39 18.10 -7.57 1.15
CA TYR A 39 17.29 -8.21 2.18
C TYR A 39 17.97 -8.27 3.55
N ASN A 40 19.31 -8.43 3.58
CA ASN A 40 20.05 -8.35 4.84
C ASN A 40 19.92 -6.96 5.47
N LEU A 41 20.03 -5.89 4.69
CA LEU A 41 19.87 -4.53 5.19
C LEU A 41 18.42 -4.24 5.58
N LEU A 42 17.45 -4.75 4.82
CA LEU A 42 16.03 -4.58 5.11
C LEU A 42 15.64 -5.22 6.45
N SER A 43 16.17 -6.42 6.74
CA SER A 43 15.94 -7.11 8.02
C SER A 43 16.62 -6.41 9.23
N ARG A 44 17.53 -5.48 8.97
CA ARG A 44 18.28 -4.74 9.99
C ARG A 44 17.91 -3.26 10.06
N TYR A 45 16.70 -2.93 9.60
CA TYR A 45 16.24 -1.54 9.57
C TYR A 45 16.35 -0.84 10.93
N ASP A 46 15.94 -1.49 12.00
CA ASP A 46 15.98 -0.92 13.36
C ASP A 46 17.43 -0.67 13.82
N GLU A 47 18.36 -1.57 13.51
CA GLU A 47 19.79 -1.40 13.79
C GLU A 47 20.36 -0.20 13.00
N LEU A 48 20.04 -0.10 11.71
CA LEU A 48 20.45 1.03 10.87
C LEU A 48 19.87 2.34 11.41
N ARG A 49 18.66 2.31 11.91
CA ARG A 49 17.99 3.46 12.51
C ARG A 49 18.68 3.91 13.79
N GLN A 50 18.94 2.97 14.70
CA GLN A 50 19.66 3.24 15.96
C GLN A 50 21.08 3.76 15.69
N LEU A 51 21.80 3.16 14.74
CA LEU A 51 23.14 3.60 14.34
C LEU A 51 23.12 5.04 13.81
N SER A 52 22.11 5.39 13.04
CA SER A 52 21.90 6.76 12.55
C SER A 52 21.63 7.74 13.67
N ASP A 53 20.82 7.36 14.66
CA ASP A 53 20.41 8.24 15.76
C ASP A 53 21.53 8.47 16.77
N ALA A 54 22.40 7.49 17.00
CA ALA A 54 23.50 7.56 17.96
C ALA A 54 24.62 8.54 17.56
N HIS A 55 24.76 8.89 16.28
CA HIS A 55 25.93 9.62 15.77
C HIS A 55 25.63 11.06 15.35
N SER A 56 24.40 11.53 15.37
CA SER A 56 24.08 12.93 15.11
C SER A 56 22.70 13.33 15.59
N SER A 57 22.56 14.55 16.06
CA SER A 57 21.25 15.12 16.51
C SER A 57 20.19 15.17 15.40
N ARG A 58 20.61 15.14 14.14
CA ARG A 58 19.71 15.10 12.96
C ARG A 58 19.56 13.71 12.37
N GLY A 59 20.30 12.71 12.89
CA GLY A 59 20.36 11.35 12.37
C GLY A 59 20.93 11.29 10.96
N SER A 60 22.07 10.60 10.78
CA SER A 60 22.62 10.36 9.46
C SER A 60 23.41 9.05 9.43
N LEU A 61 23.27 8.29 8.36
CA LEU A 61 24.13 7.14 8.06
C LEU A 61 25.25 7.59 7.15
N THR A 62 26.47 7.54 7.67
CA THR A 62 27.67 7.84 6.88
C THR A 62 28.23 6.58 6.23
N THR A 63 29.02 6.75 5.18
CA THR A 63 29.73 5.63 4.54
C THR A 63 30.65 4.88 5.51
N LYS A 64 31.28 5.60 6.45
CA LYS A 64 32.14 5.00 7.47
C LYS A 64 31.34 4.09 8.42
N LEU A 65 30.21 4.57 8.94
CA LEU A 65 29.35 3.77 9.83
C LEU A 65 28.87 2.49 9.14
N LEU A 66 28.50 2.58 7.87
CA LEU A 66 28.07 1.41 7.10
C LEU A 66 29.23 0.47 6.79
N ALA A 67 30.42 0.99 6.53
CA ALA A 67 31.60 0.18 6.26
C ALA A 67 32.07 -0.63 7.48
N ASP A 68 31.84 -0.10 8.69
CA ASP A 68 32.22 -0.75 9.95
C ASP A 68 31.18 -1.81 10.42
N MET A 69 30.05 -1.95 9.70
CA MET A 69 29.02 -2.95 10.03
C MET A 69 29.44 -4.36 9.64
N TYR A 70 29.26 -5.31 10.52
CA TYR A 70 29.49 -6.73 10.22
C TYR A 70 28.30 -7.34 9.48
N ILE A 71 28.59 -8.17 8.49
CA ILE A 71 27.61 -8.98 7.76
C ILE A 71 27.96 -10.46 7.86
N LYS A 72 26.96 -11.30 8.08
CA LYS A 72 27.13 -12.76 7.98
C LYS A 72 26.96 -13.17 6.54
N LEU A 73 28.03 -13.68 5.93
CA LEU A 73 28.06 -14.12 4.55
C LEU A 73 27.83 -15.63 4.48
N ALA A 74 26.73 -16.02 3.87
CA ALA A 74 26.49 -17.40 3.44
C ALA A 74 27.29 -17.68 2.14
N PRO A 75 27.51 -18.95 1.76
CA PRO A 75 27.99 -19.29 0.43
C PRO A 75 27.13 -18.71 -0.67
N LEU A 76 27.72 -18.36 -1.84
CA LEU A 76 27.01 -17.67 -2.91
C LEU A 76 25.74 -18.36 -3.39
N TYR A 77 25.71 -19.70 -3.42
CA TYR A 77 24.53 -20.46 -3.81
C TYR A 77 23.40 -20.35 -2.79
N GLU A 78 23.71 -20.27 -1.50
CA GLU A 78 22.72 -20.03 -0.44
C GLU A 78 22.19 -18.60 -0.50
N GLN A 79 23.07 -17.61 -0.72
CA GLN A 79 22.65 -16.21 -0.92
C GLN A 79 21.66 -16.10 -2.08
N GLU A 80 21.93 -16.79 -3.19
CA GLU A 80 21.07 -16.80 -4.38
C GLU A 80 19.72 -17.45 -4.08
N PHE A 81 19.73 -18.61 -3.40
CA PHE A 81 18.52 -19.32 -3.03
C PHE A 81 17.64 -18.50 -2.07
N ILE A 82 18.23 -17.92 -1.03
CA ILE A 82 17.52 -17.05 -0.07
C ILE A 82 16.92 -15.84 -0.81
N SER A 83 17.73 -15.17 -1.63
CA SER A 83 17.30 -14.00 -2.39
C SER A 83 16.16 -14.32 -3.33
N LYS A 84 16.20 -15.49 -3.98
CA LYS A 84 15.15 -15.93 -4.89
C LYS A 84 13.82 -16.11 -4.15
N ILE A 85 13.81 -16.81 -3.02
CA ILE A 85 12.59 -17.01 -2.23
C ILE A 85 11.98 -15.66 -1.84
N LEU A 86 12.79 -14.76 -1.30
CA LEU A 86 12.31 -13.46 -0.83
C LEU A 86 11.82 -12.59 -1.99
N SER A 87 12.52 -12.57 -3.12
CA SER A 87 12.08 -11.82 -4.30
C SER A 87 10.82 -12.41 -4.95
N ASP A 88 10.63 -13.73 -4.92
CA ASP A 88 9.40 -14.36 -5.40
C ASP A 88 8.20 -13.96 -4.52
N LEU A 89 8.41 -13.80 -3.21
CA LEU A 89 7.37 -13.30 -2.29
C LEU A 89 7.05 -11.81 -2.55
N ASP A 90 8.06 -10.97 -2.70
CA ASP A 90 7.88 -9.55 -3.04
C ASP A 90 7.14 -9.40 -4.38
N PHE A 91 7.53 -10.16 -5.39
CA PHE A 91 6.84 -10.19 -6.68
C PHE A 91 5.36 -10.60 -6.53
N LYS A 92 5.07 -11.59 -5.67
CA LYS A 92 3.69 -11.99 -5.40
C LYS A 92 2.88 -10.88 -4.71
N ILE A 93 3.49 -10.15 -3.78
CA ILE A 93 2.87 -8.99 -3.13
C ILE A 93 2.56 -7.90 -4.17
N GLU A 94 3.54 -7.54 -5.01
CA GLU A 94 3.35 -6.54 -6.04
C GLU A 94 2.25 -6.94 -7.04
N LEU A 95 2.25 -8.20 -7.49
CA LEU A 95 1.20 -8.71 -8.38
C LEU A 95 -0.19 -8.61 -7.73
N ASN A 96 -0.31 -8.97 -6.46
CA ASN A 96 -1.59 -8.86 -5.74
C ASN A 96 -2.05 -7.40 -5.62
N GLN A 97 -1.14 -6.46 -5.36
CA GLN A 97 -1.45 -5.03 -5.32
C GLN A 97 -1.94 -4.52 -6.69
N GLN A 98 -1.29 -4.93 -7.78
CA GLN A 98 -1.72 -4.59 -9.14
C GLN A 98 -3.10 -5.18 -9.46
N MET A 99 -3.35 -6.43 -9.06
CA MET A 99 -4.66 -7.07 -9.21
C MET A 99 -5.74 -6.31 -8.43
N ASN A 100 -5.49 -5.94 -7.18
CA ASN A 100 -6.43 -5.18 -6.37
C ASN A 100 -6.76 -3.83 -7.02
N LYS A 101 -5.75 -3.10 -7.48
CA LYS A 101 -5.96 -1.84 -8.21
C LYS A 101 -6.82 -2.03 -9.46
N THR A 102 -6.53 -3.05 -10.26
CA THR A 102 -7.32 -3.34 -11.47
C THR A 102 -8.77 -3.71 -11.13
N LEU A 103 -8.98 -4.52 -10.08
CA LEU A 103 -10.32 -4.90 -9.63
C LEU A 103 -11.10 -3.69 -9.11
N GLU A 104 -10.44 -2.77 -8.41
CA GLU A 104 -11.05 -1.52 -7.97
C GLU A 104 -11.45 -0.64 -9.16
N GLU A 105 -10.56 -0.46 -10.15
CA GLU A 105 -10.85 0.29 -11.38
C GLU A 105 -12.04 -0.32 -12.15
N ILE A 106 -12.12 -1.64 -12.25
CA ILE A 106 -13.26 -2.35 -12.84
C ILE A 106 -14.53 -2.09 -12.04
N GLY A 107 -14.47 -2.20 -10.71
CA GLY A 107 -15.61 -1.93 -9.82
C GLY A 107 -16.14 -0.51 -9.98
N GLN A 108 -15.24 0.48 -9.99
CA GLN A 108 -15.60 1.88 -10.21
C GLN A 108 -16.20 2.12 -11.62
N ALA A 109 -15.65 1.49 -12.65
CA ALA A 109 -16.15 1.60 -14.01
C ALA A 109 -17.56 0.98 -14.14
N ILE A 110 -17.80 -0.19 -13.53
CA ILE A 110 -19.12 -0.82 -13.49
C ILE A 110 -20.10 0.04 -12.71
N PHE A 111 -19.70 0.55 -11.53
CA PHE A 111 -20.55 1.43 -10.72
C PHE A 111 -20.96 2.67 -11.52
N LYS A 112 -19.98 3.35 -12.11
CA LYS A 112 -20.25 4.53 -12.95
C LYS A 112 -21.22 4.19 -14.08
N ARG A 113 -20.94 3.14 -14.83
CA ARG A 113 -21.76 2.73 -15.97
C ARG A 113 -23.20 2.40 -15.57
N TRP A 114 -23.38 1.68 -14.45
CA TRP A 114 -24.70 1.21 -14.02
C TRP A 114 -25.50 2.27 -13.25
N PHE A 115 -24.84 3.01 -12.34
CA PHE A 115 -25.53 3.89 -11.38
C PHE A 115 -25.42 5.38 -11.71
N VAL A 116 -24.47 5.78 -12.54
CA VAL A 116 -24.32 7.16 -13.00
C VAL A 116 -24.82 7.33 -14.43
N ASP A 117 -24.39 6.43 -15.32
CA ASP A 117 -24.80 6.47 -16.73
C ASP A 117 -26.12 5.72 -16.97
N PHE A 118 -26.62 4.96 -15.99
CA PHE A 118 -27.86 4.17 -16.01
C PHE A 118 -27.90 3.07 -17.08
N GLU A 119 -26.73 2.50 -17.39
CA GLU A 119 -26.57 1.41 -18.34
C GLU A 119 -26.50 0.03 -17.67
N PHE A 120 -27.20 -0.14 -16.54
CA PHE A 120 -27.37 -1.45 -15.92
C PHE A 120 -28.16 -2.39 -16.82
N PRO A 121 -27.97 -3.71 -16.73
CA PRO A 121 -28.67 -4.68 -17.59
C PRO A 121 -30.16 -4.69 -17.30
N ASN A 122 -30.99 -4.56 -18.35
CA ASN A 122 -32.43 -4.77 -18.27
C ASN A 122 -32.76 -6.29 -18.29
N GLU A 123 -34.04 -6.66 -18.25
CA GLU A 123 -34.50 -8.06 -18.26
C GLU A 123 -33.96 -8.88 -19.45
N LYS A 124 -33.58 -8.24 -20.54
CA LYS A 124 -33.01 -8.86 -21.73
C LYS A 124 -31.48 -8.84 -21.76
N GLY A 125 -30.85 -8.40 -20.63
CA GLY A 125 -29.40 -8.28 -20.52
C GLY A 125 -28.79 -7.12 -21.34
N LYS A 126 -29.61 -6.22 -21.91
CA LYS A 126 -29.15 -5.04 -22.66
C LYS A 126 -29.00 -3.82 -21.73
N PRO A 127 -28.09 -2.88 -22.05
CA PRO A 127 -27.97 -1.64 -21.28
C PRO A 127 -29.31 -0.90 -21.19
N TYR A 128 -29.69 -0.45 -20.00
CA TYR A 128 -31.05 0.09 -19.77
C TYR A 128 -31.32 1.36 -20.57
N LYS A 129 -30.56 2.42 -20.36
CA LYS A 129 -30.79 3.73 -20.97
C LYS A 129 -30.67 3.72 -22.49
N SER A 130 -29.58 3.15 -23.02
CA SER A 130 -29.34 3.12 -24.48
C SER A 130 -30.25 2.15 -25.24
N SER A 131 -30.90 1.21 -24.56
CA SER A 131 -31.90 0.31 -25.15
C SER A 131 -33.33 0.85 -25.05
N GLY A 132 -33.52 2.13 -24.70
CA GLY A 132 -34.84 2.78 -24.61
C GLY A 132 -35.51 2.60 -23.25
N GLY A 133 -34.76 2.39 -22.17
CA GLY A 133 -35.27 2.40 -20.80
C GLY A 133 -35.93 3.75 -20.47
N GLU A 134 -37.09 3.69 -19.80
CA GLU A 134 -37.87 4.89 -19.47
C GLU A 134 -37.18 5.73 -18.39
N MET A 135 -36.96 7.01 -18.65
CA MET A 135 -36.33 7.97 -17.75
C MET A 135 -37.38 9.00 -17.29
N VAL A 136 -37.33 9.35 -16.00
CA VAL A 136 -38.22 10.36 -15.39
C VAL A 136 -37.39 11.52 -14.83
N GLU A 137 -37.97 12.73 -14.86
CA GLU A 137 -37.32 13.90 -14.25
C GLU A 137 -37.33 13.83 -12.74
N SER A 138 -36.24 14.28 -12.13
CA SER A 138 -36.10 14.38 -10.66
C SER A 138 -35.33 15.65 -10.29
N GLU A 139 -35.19 15.91 -8.98
CA GLU A 139 -34.42 17.03 -8.42
C GLU A 139 -32.91 16.93 -8.77
N LEU A 140 -32.41 15.73 -9.05
CA LEU A 140 -31.01 15.47 -9.42
C LEU A 140 -30.85 15.16 -10.92
N GLY A 141 -31.82 15.55 -11.76
CA GLY A 141 -31.86 15.27 -13.20
C GLY A 141 -32.61 13.99 -13.52
N LYS A 142 -32.41 13.47 -14.75
CA LYS A 142 -33.13 12.28 -15.24
C LYS A 142 -32.62 11.01 -14.56
N ILE A 143 -33.56 10.27 -13.98
CA ILE A 143 -33.31 8.98 -13.34
C ILE A 143 -34.17 7.88 -13.97
N PRO A 144 -33.80 6.60 -13.87
CA PRO A 144 -34.63 5.50 -14.36
C PRO A 144 -36.00 5.47 -13.70
N LYS A 145 -37.03 5.09 -14.43
CA LYS A 145 -38.37 4.88 -13.90
C LYS A 145 -38.31 3.86 -12.76
N GLY A 146 -38.95 4.19 -11.65
CA GLY A 146 -38.94 3.38 -10.42
C GLY A 146 -37.84 3.73 -9.43
N TRP A 147 -36.84 4.54 -9.82
CA TRP A 147 -35.90 5.12 -8.90
C TRP A 147 -36.48 6.39 -8.25
N LYS A 148 -35.98 6.73 -7.07
CA LYS A 148 -36.38 7.94 -6.35
C LYS A 148 -35.16 8.65 -5.76
N VAL A 149 -35.24 9.97 -5.69
CA VAL A 149 -34.33 10.79 -4.91
C VAL A 149 -34.76 10.77 -3.46
N ALA A 150 -33.80 10.63 -2.55
CA ALA A 150 -34.03 10.59 -1.11
C ALA A 150 -32.89 11.26 -0.36
N LYS A 151 -33.13 11.69 0.88
CA LYS A 151 -32.08 12.22 1.76
C LYS A 151 -31.39 11.08 2.51
N PHE A 152 -30.08 11.19 2.70
CA PHE A 152 -29.33 10.20 3.49
C PHE A 152 -29.91 9.97 4.88
N GLY A 153 -30.34 11.05 5.55
CA GLY A 153 -30.90 10.96 6.91
C GLY A 153 -32.18 10.13 7.02
N ASP A 154 -32.88 9.88 5.89
CA ASP A 154 -34.10 9.05 5.88
C ASP A 154 -33.79 7.54 5.86
N TYR A 155 -32.53 7.17 5.52
CA TYR A 155 -32.12 5.77 5.28
C TYR A 155 -30.87 5.35 6.03
N ILE A 156 -30.12 6.30 6.63
CA ILE A 156 -28.83 6.04 7.25
C ILE A 156 -28.82 6.60 8.67
N GLU A 157 -28.44 5.79 9.63
CA GLU A 157 -28.13 6.22 10.98
C GLU A 157 -26.66 6.63 11.07
N PHE A 158 -26.39 7.86 11.55
CA PHE A 158 -25.06 8.38 11.73
C PHE A 158 -24.52 8.06 13.13
N VAL A 159 -23.58 7.14 13.23
CA VAL A 159 -22.90 6.80 14.48
C VAL A 159 -21.53 7.46 14.52
N LYS A 160 -21.30 8.31 15.53
CA LYS A 160 -19.97 8.90 15.75
C LYS A 160 -19.05 7.90 16.43
N GLY A 161 -17.81 7.78 15.91
CA GLY A 161 -16.75 7.05 16.60
C GLY A 161 -16.46 7.65 17.99
N LYS A 162 -16.15 6.80 18.96
CA LYS A 162 -15.74 7.21 20.30
C LYS A 162 -14.23 7.25 20.39
N LYS A 163 -13.71 8.17 21.23
CA LYS A 163 -12.26 8.22 21.51
C LYS A 163 -11.80 6.94 22.24
N PRO A 164 -10.54 6.48 22.04
CA PRO A 164 -10.02 5.30 22.74
C PRO A 164 -10.18 5.34 24.26
N SER A 165 -10.07 6.53 24.88
CA SER A 165 -10.28 6.75 26.33
C SER A 165 -11.73 6.51 26.78
N GLU A 166 -12.70 6.57 25.88
CA GLU A 166 -14.12 6.34 26.16
C GLU A 166 -14.52 4.88 25.92
N VAL A 167 -13.63 4.08 25.35
CA VAL A 167 -13.87 2.69 24.91
C VAL A 167 -13.05 1.69 25.73
N SER A 168 -12.18 2.16 26.62
CA SER A 168 -11.26 1.31 27.41
C SER A 168 -11.94 0.27 28.30
N GLU A 169 -13.23 0.42 28.60
CA GLU A 169 -14.02 -0.55 29.37
C GLU A 169 -14.73 -1.61 28.49
N ILE A 170 -14.63 -1.50 27.14
CA ILE A 170 -15.40 -2.32 26.19
C ILE A 170 -14.51 -3.37 25.49
N PHE A 171 -13.20 -3.34 25.68
CA PHE A 171 -12.30 -4.37 25.17
C PHE A 171 -12.42 -5.65 25.99
N VAL A 172 -13.50 -6.38 25.75
CA VAL A 172 -13.67 -7.78 26.17
C VAL A 172 -13.12 -8.65 25.03
N GLU A 173 -12.44 -9.71 25.38
CA GLU A 173 -11.89 -10.72 24.46
C GLU A 173 -12.91 -11.09 23.37
N GLY A 174 -12.58 -10.81 22.09
CA GLY A 174 -13.43 -11.14 20.94
C GLY A 174 -13.97 -9.95 20.13
N TYR A 175 -13.71 -8.71 20.49
CA TYR A 175 -14.08 -7.54 19.69
C TYR A 175 -13.05 -7.27 18.58
N LEU A 176 -13.55 -6.85 17.40
CA LEU A 176 -12.72 -6.41 16.29
C LEU A 176 -11.86 -5.22 16.71
N PRO A 177 -10.58 -5.16 16.34
CA PRO A 177 -9.72 -4.03 16.63
C PRO A 177 -10.30 -2.75 16.02
N GLN A 178 -10.17 -1.64 16.75
CA GLN A 178 -10.55 -0.33 16.23
C GLN A 178 -9.65 0.01 15.03
N ILE A 179 -10.25 0.19 13.86
CA ILE A 179 -9.54 0.67 12.68
C ILE A 179 -9.41 2.19 12.82
N LEU A 180 -8.19 2.68 13.02
CA LEU A 180 -7.85 4.09 12.91
C LEU A 180 -7.66 4.44 11.43
N ILE A 181 -8.02 5.66 11.04
CA ILE A 181 -7.83 6.16 9.65
C ILE A 181 -6.37 6.00 9.19
N GLU A 182 -5.42 6.08 10.12
CA GLU A 182 -3.97 5.87 9.91
C GLU A 182 -3.61 4.43 9.46
N ASN A 183 -4.54 3.48 9.56
CA ASN A 183 -4.34 2.07 9.19
C ASN A 183 -5.07 1.70 7.89
N LEU A 184 -5.58 2.69 7.14
CA LEU A 184 -6.31 2.50 5.89
C LEU A 184 -5.49 2.79 4.62
N ASP A 185 -4.15 2.98 4.75
CA ASP A 185 -3.21 3.14 3.62
C ASP A 185 -2.72 1.80 3.08
#